data_1e2bd9001260e0d44d4cb85bf3fc81c9
#
_entry.id   1e2bd9001260e0d44d4cb85bf3fc81c9
#
_cell.length_a   1.000
_cell.length_b   1.000
_cell.length_c   1.000
_cell.angle_alpha   90.00
_cell.angle_beta   90.00
_cell.angle_gamma   90.00
#
_symmetry.space_group_name_H-M   'P 1'
#
loop_
_entity.id
_entity.type
_entity.pdbx_description
1 polymer ?
#
loop_
_entity_poly.entity_id
_entity_poly.type
_entity_poly.pdbx_seq_one_letter_code
_entity_poly.pdbx_strand_id
1 'polypeptide(L)'
;MEKSAYVRLDPKELKKRAEQAVALLEECTVCAQACRVNRLHGELGICRAGRYAAVSSYGPHFGEEAPLVGKKGSGTIFFTHCNLRCEFCQNCEISQESKGDEISPGELAGLMLHLQRMGCHN
;
A
#
# COMPACT_ATOMS: atom_id res chain seq x y z
N MET A 1 -6.62 23.78 -9.28
CA MET A 1 -6.43 22.64 -8.35
C MET A 1 -5.03 22.73 -7.74
N GLU A 2 -4.92 22.73 -6.43
CA GLU A 2 -3.63 22.85 -5.77
C GLU A 2 -2.84 21.52 -5.91
N LYS A 3 -1.54 21.61 -6.28
CA LYS A 3 -0.71 20.42 -6.42
C LYS A 3 -0.43 19.80 -5.04
N SER A 4 -0.44 18.48 -4.97
CA SER A 4 -0.10 17.71 -3.76
C SER A 4 1.28 18.12 -3.20
N ALA A 5 1.42 18.07 -1.87
CA ALA A 5 2.63 18.55 -1.19
C ALA A 5 3.91 17.83 -1.67
N TYR A 6 3.84 16.51 -1.91
CA TYR A 6 5.00 15.74 -2.37
C TYR A 6 5.49 16.14 -3.77
N VAL A 7 4.61 16.66 -4.65
CA VAL A 7 4.98 17.14 -6.00
C VAL A 7 5.79 18.46 -5.93
N ARG A 8 5.72 19.16 -4.79
CA ARG A 8 6.46 20.40 -4.54
C ARG A 8 7.85 20.16 -3.93
N LEU A 9 8.11 18.93 -3.47
CA LEU A 9 9.42 18.58 -2.91
C LEU A 9 10.48 18.48 -4.02
N ASP A 10 11.71 18.86 -3.68
CA ASP A 10 12.85 18.55 -4.51
C ASP A 10 12.96 17.03 -4.69
N PRO A 11 13.17 16.53 -5.93
CA PRO A 11 13.27 15.09 -6.19
C PRO A 11 14.35 14.39 -5.36
N LYS A 12 15.46 15.07 -5.02
CA LYS A 12 16.52 14.51 -4.16
C LYS A 12 16.02 14.34 -2.72
N GLU A 13 15.29 15.33 -2.21
CA GLU A 13 14.69 15.26 -0.87
C GLU A 13 13.64 14.14 -0.80
N LEU A 14 12.79 14.00 -1.83
CA LEU A 14 11.80 12.91 -1.90
C LEU A 14 12.49 11.54 -1.91
N LYS A 15 13.55 11.39 -2.70
CA LYS A 15 14.35 10.16 -2.75
C LYS A 15 14.97 9.84 -1.40
N LYS A 16 15.58 10.80 -0.73
CA LYS A 16 16.15 10.64 0.61
C LYS A 16 15.11 10.16 1.63
N ARG A 17 13.91 10.74 1.62
CA ARG A 17 12.80 10.31 2.50
C ARG A 17 12.35 8.88 2.19
N ALA A 18 12.28 8.51 0.92
CA ALA A 18 11.96 7.14 0.51
C ALA A 18 13.01 6.14 1.03
N GLU A 19 14.29 6.46 0.91
CA GLU A 19 15.39 5.64 1.42
C GLU A 19 15.32 5.50 2.94
N GLN A 20 15.05 6.58 3.67
CA GLN A 20 14.86 6.57 5.13
C GLN A 20 13.63 5.71 5.54
N ALA A 21 12.53 5.80 4.81
CA ALA A 21 11.35 4.98 5.07
C ALA A 21 11.63 3.49 4.84
N VAL A 22 12.40 3.15 3.81
CA VAL A 22 12.82 1.77 3.54
C VAL A 22 13.76 1.26 4.63
N ALA A 23 14.67 2.09 5.15
CA ALA A 23 15.60 1.70 6.22
C ALA A 23 14.87 1.28 7.51
N LEU A 24 13.66 1.78 7.77
CA LEU A 24 12.84 1.33 8.90
C LEU A 24 12.48 -0.17 8.84
N LEU A 25 12.63 -0.80 7.70
CA LEU A 25 12.37 -2.24 7.53
C LEU A 25 13.53 -3.12 7.98
N GLU A 26 14.70 -2.57 8.25
CA GLU A 26 15.87 -3.30 8.78
C GLU A 26 15.62 -3.77 10.22
N GLU A 27 14.94 -2.95 11.02
CA GLU A 27 14.43 -3.29 12.35
C GLU A 27 12.99 -2.76 12.44
N CYS A 28 12.02 -3.55 11.95
CA CYS A 28 10.67 -3.09 11.66
C CYS A 28 9.91 -2.60 12.90
N THR A 29 9.75 -1.29 12.99
CA THR A 29 8.92 -0.58 13.97
C THR A 29 7.80 0.25 13.32
N VAL A 30 7.42 -0.08 12.07
CA VAL A 30 6.49 0.72 11.25
C VAL A 30 5.07 0.78 11.82
N CYS A 31 4.69 -0.20 12.65
CA CYS A 31 3.38 -0.21 13.31
C CYS A 31 3.50 -0.55 14.79
N ALA A 32 2.39 -0.46 15.52
CA ALA A 32 2.32 -0.71 16.96
C ALA A 32 2.78 -2.11 17.40
N GLN A 33 2.85 -3.09 16.49
CA GLN A 33 3.39 -4.43 16.79
C GLN A 33 4.89 -4.40 17.06
N ALA A 34 5.61 -3.42 16.54
CA ALA A 34 7.05 -3.22 16.77
C ALA A 34 7.86 -4.54 16.77
N CYS A 35 7.61 -5.42 15.81
CA CYS A 35 8.13 -6.79 15.79
C CYS A 35 9.65 -6.88 15.56
N ARG A 36 10.32 -5.78 15.16
CA ARG A 36 11.77 -5.63 15.00
C ARG A 36 12.44 -6.65 14.06
N VAL A 37 11.67 -7.33 13.24
CA VAL A 37 12.20 -8.25 12.22
C VAL A 37 12.88 -7.48 11.08
N ASN A 38 13.90 -8.10 10.49
CA ASN A 38 14.61 -7.54 9.33
C ASN A 38 13.94 -7.97 8.01
N ARG A 39 13.03 -7.12 7.53
CA ARG A 39 12.29 -7.39 6.27
C ARG A 39 13.18 -7.26 5.03
N LEU A 40 14.29 -6.54 5.11
CA LEU A 40 15.23 -6.41 4.02
C LEU A 40 15.99 -7.72 3.75
N HIS A 41 16.10 -8.58 4.78
CA HIS A 41 16.69 -9.93 4.70
C HIS A 41 15.64 -11.05 4.70
N GLY A 42 14.37 -10.73 4.42
CA GLY A 42 13.32 -11.73 4.25
C GLY A 42 12.64 -12.21 5.54
N GLU A 43 12.95 -11.61 6.69
CA GLU A 43 12.24 -11.96 7.93
C GLU A 43 10.80 -11.42 7.90
N LEU A 44 9.87 -12.22 8.41
CA LEU A 44 8.45 -11.88 8.46
C LEU A 44 8.01 -11.69 9.90
N GLY A 45 7.32 -10.58 10.15
CA GLY A 45 6.67 -10.31 11.44
C GLY A 45 5.22 -10.80 11.49
N ILE A 46 4.49 -10.36 12.50
CA ILE A 46 3.08 -10.73 12.75
C ILE A 46 2.18 -10.52 11.51
N CYS A 47 2.37 -9.44 10.78
CA CYS A 47 1.60 -9.14 9.57
C CYS A 47 1.98 -9.99 8.36
N ARG A 48 3.09 -10.71 8.38
CA ARG A 48 3.66 -11.50 7.27
C ARG A 48 4.03 -10.69 6.02
N ALA A 49 3.95 -9.36 6.04
CA ALA A 49 4.42 -8.53 4.94
C ALA A 49 5.95 -8.56 4.86
N GLY A 50 6.48 -8.74 3.65
CA GLY A 50 7.92 -8.73 3.34
C GLY A 50 8.45 -7.32 3.06
N ARG A 51 9.48 -7.27 2.22
CA ARG A 51 10.11 -6.03 1.74
C ARG A 51 9.22 -5.26 0.77
N TYR A 52 8.50 -5.98 -0.07
CA TYR A 52 7.65 -5.41 -1.11
C TYR A 52 6.17 -5.48 -0.72
N ALA A 53 5.38 -4.59 -1.31
CA ALA A 53 3.94 -4.64 -1.17
C ALA A 53 3.38 -5.86 -1.90
N ALA A 54 2.46 -6.57 -1.29
CA ALA A 54 1.72 -7.63 -1.94
C ALA A 54 0.30 -7.15 -2.25
N VAL A 55 -0.07 -7.18 -3.53
CA VAL A 55 -1.37 -6.69 -4.04
C VAL A 55 -2.26 -7.87 -4.36
N SER A 56 -3.46 -7.88 -3.77
CA SER A 56 -4.50 -8.86 -4.05
C SER A 56 -5.30 -8.50 -5.30
N SER A 57 -5.73 -7.25 -5.38
CA SER A 57 -6.52 -6.75 -6.51
C SER A 57 -6.46 -5.23 -6.61
N TYR A 58 -6.88 -4.70 -7.75
CA TYR A 58 -7.01 -3.26 -7.95
C TYR A 58 -8.11 -2.97 -8.97
N GLY A 59 -8.71 -1.80 -8.89
CA GLY A 59 -9.76 -1.39 -9.83
C GLY A 59 -10.58 -0.21 -9.34
N PRO A 60 -11.52 0.29 -10.17
CA PRO A 60 -12.53 1.23 -9.73
C PRO A 60 -13.47 0.58 -8.72
N HIS A 61 -13.62 1.20 -7.56
CA HIS A 61 -14.52 0.74 -6.49
C HIS A 61 -15.70 1.69 -6.34
N PHE A 62 -16.91 1.13 -6.21
CA PHE A 62 -18.17 1.89 -6.15
C PHE A 62 -18.94 1.67 -4.85
N GLY A 63 -18.34 0.99 -3.88
CA GLY A 63 -18.98 0.68 -2.59
C GLY A 63 -18.95 1.80 -1.56
N GLU A 64 -18.37 2.96 -1.88
CA GLU A 64 -18.28 4.11 -1.00
C GLU A 64 -19.35 5.16 -1.31
N GLU A 65 -19.43 6.23 -0.50
CA GLU A 65 -20.36 7.33 -0.68
C GLU A 65 -20.11 8.11 -1.98
N ALA A 66 -21.19 8.66 -2.55
CA ALA A 66 -21.15 9.37 -3.82
C ALA A 66 -20.03 10.44 -3.96
N PRO A 67 -19.67 11.23 -2.93
CA PRO A 67 -18.57 12.19 -3.02
C PRO A 67 -17.20 11.52 -3.20
N LEU A 68 -17.01 10.27 -2.77
CA LEU A 68 -15.76 9.51 -2.88
C LEU A 68 -15.63 8.78 -4.21
N VAL A 69 -16.73 8.23 -4.72
CA VAL A 69 -16.71 7.41 -5.94
C VAL A 69 -16.92 8.20 -7.22
N GLY A 70 -17.60 9.34 -7.13
CA GLY A 70 -17.95 10.13 -8.31
C GLY A 70 -18.69 9.28 -9.36
N LYS A 71 -18.42 9.54 -10.66
CA LYS A 71 -19.03 8.80 -11.77
C LYS A 71 -18.22 7.58 -12.21
N LYS A 72 -16.95 7.48 -11.85
CA LYS A 72 -16.02 6.45 -12.34
C LYS A 72 -15.38 5.60 -11.26
N GLY A 73 -15.88 5.70 -10.04
CA GLY A 73 -15.38 4.96 -8.89
C GLY A 73 -14.12 5.53 -8.27
N SER A 74 -13.83 5.10 -7.07
CA SER A 74 -12.57 5.34 -6.36
C SER A 74 -11.48 4.42 -6.91
N GLY A 75 -10.30 4.95 -7.21
CA GLY A 75 -9.16 4.12 -7.62
C GLY A 75 -8.61 3.35 -6.43
N THR A 76 -8.90 2.07 -6.35
CA THR A 76 -8.60 1.25 -5.17
C THR A 76 -7.56 0.20 -5.46
N ILE A 77 -6.57 0.05 -4.58
CA ILE A 77 -5.58 -1.03 -4.59
C ILE A 77 -5.70 -1.78 -3.26
N PHE A 78 -6.09 -3.04 -3.31
CA PHE A 78 -6.20 -3.90 -2.12
C PHE A 78 -4.87 -4.63 -1.89
N PHE A 79 -4.24 -4.31 -0.77
CA PHE A 79 -3.05 -5.01 -0.31
C PHE A 79 -3.44 -6.25 0.49
N THR A 80 -2.64 -7.30 0.38
CA THR A 80 -2.75 -8.45 1.27
C THR A 80 -1.87 -8.22 2.51
N HIS A 81 -2.09 -9.05 3.50
CA HIS A 81 -1.52 -8.96 4.83
C HIS A 81 -2.11 -7.85 5.71
N CYS A 82 -2.10 -8.07 7.02
CA CYS A 82 -2.63 -7.11 7.98
C CYS A 82 -1.93 -7.26 9.34
N ASN A 83 -1.62 -6.15 9.97
CA ASN A 83 -0.99 -6.11 11.28
C ASN A 83 -1.97 -6.27 12.45
N LEU A 84 -3.29 -6.15 12.23
CA LEU A 84 -4.32 -6.32 13.26
C LEU A 84 -4.82 -7.76 13.38
N ARG A 85 -5.03 -8.45 12.24
CA ARG A 85 -5.49 -9.84 12.18
C ARG A 85 -6.76 -10.11 12.99
N CYS A 86 -7.75 -9.23 12.88
CA CYS A 86 -9.03 -9.35 13.60
C CYS A 86 -9.72 -10.69 13.30
N GLU A 87 -10.24 -11.37 14.31
CA GLU A 87 -10.94 -12.65 14.14
C GLU A 87 -12.24 -12.52 13.34
N PHE A 88 -12.93 -11.38 13.45
CA PHE A 88 -14.15 -11.06 12.72
C PHE A 88 -13.90 -10.30 11.42
N CYS A 89 -12.70 -10.44 10.80
CA CYS A 89 -12.36 -9.72 9.59
C CYS A 89 -13.18 -10.22 8.39
N GLN A 90 -14.03 -9.35 7.84
CA GLN A 90 -14.80 -9.66 6.63
C GLN A 90 -13.93 -9.82 5.38
N ASN A 91 -12.68 -9.33 5.42
CA ASN A 91 -11.68 -9.43 4.34
C ASN A 91 -10.56 -10.43 4.69
N CYS A 92 -10.86 -11.49 5.48
CA CYS A 92 -9.85 -12.41 5.98
C CYS A 92 -9.02 -13.08 4.88
N GLU A 93 -9.61 -13.36 3.72
CA GLU A 93 -8.93 -13.97 2.58
C GLU A 93 -7.71 -13.16 2.11
N ILE A 94 -7.84 -11.84 2.01
CA ILE A 94 -6.73 -10.97 1.61
C ILE A 94 -5.86 -10.54 2.80
N SER A 95 -6.46 -10.32 3.96
CA SER A 95 -5.74 -9.80 5.13
C SER A 95 -4.95 -10.86 5.89
N GLN A 96 -5.36 -12.14 5.84
CA GLN A 96 -4.78 -13.22 6.65
C GLN A 96 -4.29 -14.41 5.85
N GLU A 97 -4.91 -14.74 4.69
CA GLU A 97 -4.55 -15.89 3.86
C GLU A 97 -3.46 -15.58 2.82
N SER A 98 -2.98 -14.35 2.78
CA SER A 98 -1.86 -13.93 1.92
C SER A 98 -2.10 -14.13 0.41
N LYS A 99 -3.34 -13.95 -0.05
CA LYS A 99 -3.72 -14.06 -1.46
C LYS A 99 -3.36 -12.78 -2.21
N GLY A 100 -2.18 -12.74 -2.80
CA GLY A 100 -1.71 -11.61 -3.61
C GLY A 100 -0.28 -11.78 -4.06
N ASP A 101 0.12 -10.98 -5.04
CA ASP A 101 1.46 -11.00 -5.63
C ASP A 101 2.31 -9.85 -5.11
N GLU A 102 3.55 -10.15 -4.73
CA GLU A 102 4.52 -9.11 -4.40
C GLU A 102 4.89 -8.31 -5.65
N ILE A 103 4.85 -6.99 -5.52
CA ILE A 103 5.18 -6.06 -6.60
C ILE A 103 6.22 -5.04 -6.17
N SER A 104 7.06 -4.65 -7.11
CA SER A 104 8.04 -3.58 -6.91
C SER A 104 7.37 -2.21 -6.76
N PRO A 105 8.06 -1.20 -6.17
CA PRO A 105 7.56 0.17 -6.14
C PRO A 105 7.24 0.75 -7.53
N GLY A 106 7.98 0.35 -8.56
CA GLY A 106 7.74 0.77 -9.94
C GLY A 106 6.43 0.19 -10.49
N GLU A 107 6.16 -1.09 -10.25
CA GLU A 107 4.91 -1.74 -10.63
C GLU A 107 3.73 -1.13 -9.89
N LEU A 108 3.85 -0.87 -8.58
CA LEU A 108 2.82 -0.19 -7.80
C LEU A 108 2.52 1.20 -8.36
N ALA A 109 3.54 1.97 -8.69
CA ALA A 109 3.35 3.28 -9.35
C ALA A 109 2.66 3.13 -10.70
N GLY A 110 2.97 2.08 -11.47
CA GLY A 110 2.30 1.73 -12.72
C GLY A 110 0.80 1.47 -12.54
N LEU A 111 0.40 0.74 -11.48
CA LEU A 111 -1.00 0.51 -11.13
C LEU A 111 -1.72 1.82 -10.78
N MET A 112 -1.10 2.67 -9.97
CA MET A 112 -1.66 3.99 -9.61
C MET A 112 -1.91 4.84 -10.86
N LEU A 113 -0.94 4.92 -11.76
CA LEU A 113 -1.08 5.64 -13.03
C LEU A 113 -2.13 5.01 -13.96
N HIS A 114 -2.27 3.68 -13.92
CA HIS A 114 -3.32 2.99 -14.67
C HIS A 114 -4.71 3.39 -14.19
N LEU A 115 -4.97 3.35 -12.88
CA LEU A 115 -6.24 3.80 -12.28
C LEU A 115 -6.54 5.27 -12.61
N GLN A 116 -5.52 6.12 -12.57
CA GLN A 116 -5.64 7.52 -12.96
C GLN A 116 -6.06 7.66 -14.45
N ARG A 117 -5.44 6.89 -15.37
CA ARG A 117 -5.82 6.88 -16.79
C ARG A 117 -7.23 6.35 -17.05
N MET A 118 -7.71 5.41 -16.24
CA MET A 118 -9.11 4.96 -16.26
C MET A 118 -10.08 6.08 -15.86
N GLY A 119 -9.56 7.13 -15.24
CA GLY A 119 -10.31 8.31 -14.81
C GLY A 119 -11.05 8.10 -13.50
N CYS A 120 -10.53 7.24 -12.63
CA CYS A 120 -11.03 7.11 -11.28
C CYS A 120 -11.12 8.48 -10.60
N HIS A 121 -12.09 8.64 -9.69
CA HIS A 121 -12.43 9.95 -9.12
C HIS A 121 -11.31 10.48 -8.21
N ASN A 122 -10.59 9.60 -7.54
CA ASN A 122 -9.46 9.89 -6.64
C ASN A 122 -8.39 8.79 -6.75
#